data_64d873e32fad8a633302e4b6272b49d6
#
_entry.id   64d873e32fad8a633302e4b6272b49d6
#
_cell.length_a   1.000
_cell.length_b   1.000
_cell.length_c   1.000
_cell.angle_alpha   90.00
_cell.angle_beta   90.00
_cell.angle_gamma   90.00
#
_symmetry.space_group_name_H-M   'P 1'
#
loop_
_entity.id
_entity.type
_entity.pdbx_description
1 polymer ?
#
loop_
_entity_poly.entity_id
_entity_poly.type
_entity_poly.pdbx_seq_one_letter_code
_entity_poly.pdbx_strand_id
1 'polypeptide(L)'
;VFAIVYIACFQWQFIVSLGMGPDNIADMTFGLLPGVTAVVLSLAFYWKHLSVQNVLPPALIGLGWIVTGPYLSYVSLINTNTIYLNNIYDIYVGLYFFAIFFCLNMLIKQYVPRKLGSLIMTIVQLIGVFLIILQWAYYALYHSSITTSGALLIFQTGPAETLEYFQSLGVTKIATIVVSLAALLSALFLLNYRQDVLPRTETYRKLIPILSVLFIIAPSIVALGEEILPESFPVRTFLDTHDYMQRSALYAENHDSKFANLQAVQLNPADYPNTVVVVIGESETRTLMNAYNPDHVPNTPWLTAMKANPDFTLFTNAYSSVWYTVPVLEHALTESNFYNNKPFNESISIIDMAKKAGYKTYWFSNQGSVGVADTPITLVANTADVSEWVDRDLKESTQDGALLQFLKRVNPKEKNFVVLHLMGSHIEYRNRYPKEFQKFDDGHLNRAADFDNTVLYTDWVLSQIFDYARENLNLDAMVYFSDHGSDPDVARQPDSASFKVLRIPMFVYLSEGYQQRNPDVVSAVKANKDKFFTMTWNTNLSAASSTCSRPITILPCPSPRPSGRWNARIW
;
A
#
# COMPACT_ATOMS: atom_id res chain seq x y z
N VAL A 1 12.19 28.99 32.34
CA VAL A 1 12.54 27.97 33.34
C VAL A 1 11.38 26.99 33.52
N PHE A 2 10.13 27.48 33.80
CA PHE A 2 8.98 26.59 34.03
C PHE A 2 8.65 25.70 32.82
N ALA A 3 8.62 26.28 31.60
CA ALA A 3 8.41 25.52 30.37
C ALA A 3 9.50 24.47 30.11
N ILE A 4 10.75 24.81 30.39
CA ILE A 4 11.88 23.87 30.22
C ILE A 4 11.76 22.70 31.19
N VAL A 5 11.44 22.99 32.46
CA VAL A 5 11.24 21.95 33.48
C VAL A 5 10.04 21.07 33.15
N TYR A 6 8.95 21.67 32.69
CA TYR A 6 7.74 20.93 32.30
C TYR A 6 8.00 20.01 31.10
N ILE A 7 8.66 20.52 30.06
CA ILE A 7 9.01 19.73 28.86
C ILE A 7 10.00 18.62 29.25
N ALA A 8 11.00 18.91 30.09
CA ALA A 8 11.93 17.91 30.55
C ALA A 8 11.25 16.82 31.41
N CYS A 9 10.29 17.20 32.27
CA CYS A 9 9.54 16.24 33.07
C CYS A 9 8.62 15.39 32.22
N PHE A 10 7.95 15.98 31.20
CA PHE A 10 7.10 15.25 30.28
C PHE A 10 7.90 14.27 29.43
N GLN A 11 9.06 14.68 28.92
CA GLN A 11 9.99 13.79 28.23
C GLN A 11 10.51 12.68 29.12
N TRP A 12 10.86 12.97 30.36
CA TRP A 12 11.32 11.96 31.31
C TRP A 12 10.24 10.90 31.54
N GLN A 13 9.01 11.30 31.79
CA GLN A 13 7.90 10.36 31.94
C GLN A 13 7.67 9.54 30.67
N PHE A 14 7.75 10.16 29.50
CA PHE A 14 7.57 9.50 28.21
C PHE A 14 8.70 8.50 27.93
N ILE A 15 9.96 8.87 28.16
CA ILE A 15 11.13 8.01 28.02
C ILE A 15 11.06 6.81 28.97
N VAL A 16 10.71 7.04 30.23
CA VAL A 16 10.57 5.98 31.23
C VAL A 16 9.43 5.02 30.85
N SER A 17 8.33 5.53 30.32
CA SER A 17 7.20 4.71 29.87
C SER A 17 7.53 3.84 28.64
N LEU A 18 8.48 4.25 27.80
CA LEU A 18 8.92 3.52 26.60
C LEU A 18 10.07 2.54 26.89
N GLY A 19 10.58 2.46 28.12
CA GLY A 19 11.67 1.54 28.49
C GLY A 19 13.02 1.87 27.85
N MET A 20 13.24 3.12 27.42
CA MET A 20 14.51 3.56 26.86
C MET A 20 15.58 3.71 27.94
N GLY A 21 16.75 3.13 27.70
CA GLY A 21 17.89 3.23 28.59
C GLY A 21 18.56 4.61 28.62
N PRO A 22 19.44 4.86 29.61
CA PRO A 22 20.11 6.17 29.83
C PRO A 22 20.96 6.66 28.66
N ASP A 23 21.45 5.76 27.80
CA ASP A 23 22.36 6.10 26.69
C ASP A 23 21.66 6.89 25.56
N ASN A 24 20.33 6.78 25.44
CA ASN A 24 19.55 7.52 24.43
C ASN A 24 19.09 8.90 24.93
N ILE A 25 19.23 9.22 26.22
CA ILE A 25 18.77 10.49 26.82
C ILE A 25 19.64 11.66 26.34
N ALA A 26 20.95 11.43 26.16
CA ALA A 26 21.87 12.46 25.70
C ALA A 26 21.54 12.92 24.26
N ASP A 27 21.26 11.98 23.37
CA ASP A 27 20.91 12.26 21.98
C ASP A 27 19.56 12.98 21.88
N MET A 28 18.60 12.61 22.70
CA MET A 28 17.28 13.23 22.74
C MET A 28 17.31 14.69 23.24
N THR A 29 18.21 15.03 24.20
CA THR A 29 18.35 16.40 24.70
C THR A 29 19.04 17.32 23.70
N PHE A 30 19.89 16.78 22.82
CA PHE A 30 20.64 17.54 21.83
C PHE A 30 19.74 18.24 20.80
N GLY A 31 18.70 17.57 20.28
CA GLY A 31 17.75 18.18 19.34
C GLY A 31 16.73 19.12 20.00
N LEU A 32 16.33 18.83 21.26
CA LEU A 32 15.35 19.63 21.99
C LEU A 32 15.91 21.00 22.39
N LEU A 33 17.15 21.04 22.90
CA LEU A 33 17.74 22.25 23.42
C LEU A 33 17.86 23.38 22.37
N PRO A 34 18.33 23.14 21.16
CA PRO A 34 18.30 24.13 20.09
C PRO A 34 16.89 24.60 19.72
N GLY A 35 15.93 23.68 19.65
CA GLY A 35 14.53 24.02 19.34
C GLY A 35 13.89 24.93 20.38
N VAL A 36 14.00 24.59 21.66
CA VAL A 36 13.53 25.42 22.78
C VAL A 36 14.24 26.76 22.79
N THR A 37 15.55 26.77 22.55
CA THR A 37 16.35 28.00 22.49
C THR A 37 15.87 28.91 21.37
N ALA A 38 15.61 28.36 20.17
CA ALA A 38 15.09 29.11 19.03
C ALA A 38 13.73 29.76 19.35
N VAL A 39 12.81 29.02 19.98
CA VAL A 39 11.51 29.53 20.44
C VAL A 39 11.69 30.66 21.45
N VAL A 40 12.46 30.43 22.51
CA VAL A 40 12.64 31.40 23.60
C VAL A 40 13.32 32.68 23.08
N LEU A 41 14.38 32.57 22.29
CA LEU A 41 15.09 33.72 21.75
C LEU A 41 14.22 34.52 20.75
N SER A 42 13.45 33.83 19.90
CA SER A 42 12.55 34.50 18.95
C SER A 42 11.45 35.29 19.68
N LEU A 43 10.83 34.68 20.69
CA LEU A 43 9.82 35.36 21.52
C LEU A 43 10.42 36.51 22.33
N ALA A 44 11.61 36.32 22.93
CA ALA A 44 12.32 37.36 23.68
C ALA A 44 12.69 38.54 22.78
N PHE A 45 13.15 38.29 21.57
CA PHE A 45 13.52 39.33 20.61
C PHE A 45 12.33 40.20 20.20
N TYR A 46 11.17 39.58 19.99
CA TYR A 46 9.94 40.28 19.62
C TYR A 46 8.99 40.54 20.79
N TRP A 47 9.47 40.52 22.05
CA TRP A 47 8.62 40.59 23.24
C TRP A 47 7.65 41.77 23.27
N LYS A 48 8.02 42.94 22.68
CA LYS A 48 7.17 44.14 22.57
C LYS A 48 6.07 44.01 21.51
N HIS A 49 6.16 43.02 20.64
CA HIS A 49 5.24 42.78 19.54
C HIS A 49 4.47 41.46 19.68
N LEU A 50 4.55 40.87 20.88
CA LEU A 50 3.79 39.66 21.19
C LEU A 50 2.31 40.02 21.28
N SER A 51 1.54 39.51 20.36
CA SER A 51 0.08 39.53 20.35
C SER A 51 -0.44 38.15 19.99
N VAL A 52 -1.67 37.85 20.37
CA VAL A 52 -2.31 36.58 19.98
C VAL A 52 -2.27 36.36 18.49
N GLN A 53 -2.48 37.42 17.71
CA GLN A 53 -2.48 37.36 16.25
C GLN A 53 -1.09 37.05 15.67
N ASN A 54 -0.02 37.44 16.34
CA ASN A 54 1.35 37.20 15.88
C ASN A 54 1.85 35.79 16.28
N VAL A 55 1.43 35.31 17.43
CA VAL A 55 1.91 34.05 18.03
C VAL A 55 1.02 32.86 17.64
N LEU A 56 -0.30 33.08 17.55
CA LEU A 56 -1.26 31.97 17.36
C LEU A 56 -1.03 31.16 16.07
N PRO A 57 -0.88 31.77 14.87
CA PRO A 57 -0.68 30.96 13.66
C PRO A 57 0.60 30.12 13.70
N PRO A 58 1.79 30.65 14.05
CA PRO A 58 2.98 29.82 14.22
C PRO A 58 2.83 28.76 15.31
N ALA A 59 2.13 29.10 16.42
CA ALA A 59 1.91 28.14 17.51
C ALA A 59 1.01 26.96 17.08
N LEU A 60 -0.03 27.23 16.29
CA LEU A 60 -0.88 26.17 15.76
C LEU A 60 -0.10 25.23 14.82
N ILE A 61 0.83 25.78 14.01
CA ILE A 61 1.69 24.98 13.15
C ILE A 61 2.62 24.11 14.02
N GLY A 62 3.36 24.74 14.93
CA GLY A 62 4.28 24.02 15.80
C GLY A 62 3.60 22.95 16.63
N LEU A 63 2.46 23.29 17.26
CA LEU A 63 1.66 22.33 18.03
C LEU A 63 1.08 21.22 17.16
N GLY A 64 0.67 21.52 15.93
CA GLY A 64 0.22 20.52 14.96
C GLY A 64 1.27 19.45 14.74
N TRP A 65 2.52 19.83 14.53
CA TRP A 65 3.64 18.87 14.38
C TRP A 65 3.91 18.13 15.69
N ILE A 66 4.01 18.82 16.82
CA ILE A 66 4.29 18.22 18.14
C ILE A 66 3.24 17.16 18.52
N VAL A 67 1.97 17.38 18.17
CA VAL A 67 0.88 16.52 18.62
C VAL A 67 0.61 15.39 17.64
N THR A 68 0.72 15.61 16.33
CA THR A 68 0.25 14.68 15.32
C THR A 68 0.99 13.34 15.36
N GLY A 69 2.31 13.34 15.28
CA GLY A 69 3.10 12.11 15.32
C GLY A 69 2.89 11.31 16.60
N PRO A 70 3.13 11.90 17.80
CA PRO A 70 2.93 11.20 19.07
C PRO A 70 1.50 10.69 19.27
N TYR A 71 0.48 11.50 18.93
CA TYR A 71 -0.92 11.07 19.09
C TYR A 71 -1.28 9.92 18.15
N LEU A 72 -0.97 10.05 16.87
CA LEU A 72 -1.30 9.02 15.89
C LEU A 72 -0.53 7.72 16.15
N SER A 73 0.72 7.81 16.59
CA SER A 73 1.48 6.64 17.02
C SER A 73 0.86 5.97 18.24
N TYR A 74 0.44 6.75 19.23
CA TYR A 74 -0.22 6.22 20.43
C TYR A 74 -1.51 5.48 20.08
N VAL A 75 -2.34 6.05 19.21
CA VAL A 75 -3.60 5.42 18.78
C VAL A 75 -3.33 4.16 17.93
N SER A 76 -2.32 4.20 17.06
CA SER A 76 -1.91 3.04 16.26
C SER A 76 -1.31 1.92 17.11
N LEU A 77 -0.59 2.24 18.19
CA LEU A 77 -0.04 1.28 19.16
C LEU A 77 -1.13 0.41 19.80
N ILE A 78 -2.27 0.99 20.12
CA ILE A 78 -3.40 0.25 20.69
C ILE A 78 -3.91 -0.81 19.71
N ASN A 79 -3.77 -0.57 18.41
CA ASN A 79 -4.29 -1.44 17.36
C ASN A 79 -3.26 -2.42 16.76
N THR A 80 -1.95 -2.13 16.81
CA THR A 80 -0.93 -2.84 16.03
C THR A 80 0.24 -3.42 16.81
N ASN A 81 0.38 -3.15 18.10
CA ASN A 81 1.55 -3.53 18.94
C ASN A 81 2.92 -3.08 18.38
N THR A 82 2.95 -2.14 17.46
CA THR A 82 4.20 -1.58 16.90
C THR A 82 4.50 -0.22 17.52
N ILE A 83 5.67 -0.10 18.18
CA ILE A 83 6.13 1.14 18.80
C ILE A 83 6.96 1.92 17.78
N TYR A 84 6.45 3.07 17.34
CA TYR A 84 7.25 4.02 16.56
C TYR A 84 8.08 4.90 17.52
N LEU A 85 9.37 4.61 17.62
CA LEU A 85 10.31 5.28 18.53
C LEU A 85 10.70 6.71 18.11
N ASN A 86 10.34 7.13 16.90
CA ASN A 86 10.86 8.36 16.28
C ASN A 86 10.01 9.62 16.53
N ASN A 87 9.01 9.56 17.40
CA ASN A 87 8.10 10.71 17.65
C ASN A 87 8.79 11.95 18.23
N ILE A 88 10.03 11.83 18.72
CA ILE A 88 10.77 12.96 19.23
C ILE A 88 11.14 13.96 18.14
N TYR A 89 11.37 13.49 16.92
CA TYR A 89 11.65 14.34 15.76
C TYR A 89 10.47 15.25 15.41
N ASP A 90 9.24 14.79 15.60
CA ASP A 90 8.04 15.61 15.42
C ASP A 90 7.99 16.79 16.40
N ILE A 91 8.43 16.55 17.64
CA ILE A 91 8.55 17.61 18.67
C ILE A 91 9.60 18.64 18.24
N TYR A 92 10.75 18.19 17.75
CA TYR A 92 11.80 19.08 17.27
C TYR A 92 11.33 19.91 16.09
N VAL A 93 10.75 19.27 15.06
CA VAL A 93 10.19 19.96 13.89
C VAL A 93 9.15 20.98 14.31
N GLY A 94 8.26 20.65 15.24
CA GLY A 94 7.25 21.58 15.72
C GLY A 94 7.83 22.82 16.41
N LEU A 95 8.89 22.66 17.22
CA LEU A 95 9.59 23.79 17.85
C LEU A 95 10.31 24.65 16.80
N TYR A 96 11.02 24.04 15.87
CA TYR A 96 11.69 24.77 14.80
C TYR A 96 10.70 25.48 13.89
N PHE A 97 9.62 24.85 13.51
CA PHE A 97 8.58 25.44 12.67
C PHE A 97 7.91 26.63 13.37
N PHE A 98 7.64 26.51 14.68
CA PHE A 98 7.17 27.67 15.43
C PHE A 98 8.12 28.86 15.29
N ALA A 99 9.41 28.67 15.55
CA ALA A 99 10.40 29.74 15.50
C ALA A 99 10.55 30.32 14.07
N ILE A 100 10.64 29.45 13.06
CA ILE A 100 10.76 29.83 11.66
C ILE A 100 9.54 30.63 11.20
N PHE A 101 8.32 30.09 11.39
CA PHE A 101 7.09 30.74 10.93
C PHE A 101 6.79 32.02 11.71
N PHE A 102 7.16 32.07 13.00
CA PHE A 102 7.03 33.27 13.79
C PHE A 102 7.96 34.39 13.29
N CYS A 103 9.24 34.12 13.11
CA CYS A 103 10.21 35.10 12.59
C CYS A 103 9.91 35.51 11.15
N LEU A 104 9.51 34.57 10.29
CA LEU A 104 9.10 34.84 8.92
C LEU A 104 7.86 35.76 8.86
N ASN A 105 6.88 35.50 9.72
CA ASN A 105 5.69 36.31 9.86
C ASN A 105 6.06 37.76 10.26
N MET A 106 6.95 37.92 11.24
CA MET A 106 7.42 39.23 11.67
C MET A 106 8.21 39.97 10.57
N LEU A 107 9.01 39.24 9.81
CA LEU A 107 9.79 39.80 8.70
C LEU A 107 8.88 40.27 7.56
N ILE A 108 7.92 39.44 7.15
CA ILE A 108 6.96 39.79 6.09
C ILE A 108 6.11 41.00 6.48
N LYS A 109 5.64 41.10 7.71
CA LYS A 109 4.86 42.24 8.20
C LYS A 109 5.65 43.55 8.18
N GLN A 110 6.95 43.48 8.30
CA GLN A 110 7.81 44.65 8.30
C GLN A 110 8.08 45.20 6.88
N TYR A 111 8.19 44.31 5.89
CA TYR A 111 8.68 44.67 4.57
C TYR A 111 7.65 44.53 3.45
N VAL A 112 6.61 43.73 3.63
CA VAL A 112 5.64 43.42 2.60
C VAL A 112 4.31 44.12 2.88
N PRO A 113 3.62 44.70 1.87
CA PRO A 113 2.31 45.28 2.04
C PRO A 113 1.30 44.29 2.61
N ARG A 114 0.42 44.74 3.50
CA ARG A 114 -0.49 43.91 4.31
C ARG A 114 -1.21 42.81 3.53
N LYS A 115 -1.88 43.18 2.41
CA LYS A 115 -2.65 42.22 1.59
C LYS A 115 -1.75 41.12 1.01
N LEU A 116 -0.63 41.52 0.41
CA LEU A 116 0.33 40.60 -0.20
C LEU A 116 1.03 39.76 0.87
N GLY A 117 1.45 40.38 1.98
CA GLY A 117 2.08 39.68 3.11
C GLY A 117 1.16 38.64 3.73
N SER A 118 -0.14 38.95 3.88
CA SER A 118 -1.13 38.01 4.39
C SER A 118 -1.31 36.80 3.46
N LEU A 119 -1.36 37.06 2.15
CA LEU A 119 -1.48 35.99 1.15
C LEU A 119 -0.23 35.08 1.17
N ILE A 120 0.96 35.66 1.13
CA ILE A 120 2.23 34.91 1.16
C ILE A 120 2.31 34.08 2.43
N MET A 121 2.02 34.68 3.61
CA MET A 121 2.08 33.94 4.87
C MET A 121 1.05 32.79 4.92
N THR A 122 -0.16 33.01 4.41
CA THR A 122 -1.17 31.95 4.36
C THR A 122 -0.72 30.78 3.49
N ILE A 123 -0.12 31.05 2.32
CA ILE A 123 0.40 30.00 1.43
C ILE A 123 1.54 29.25 2.11
N VAL A 124 2.51 29.97 2.69
CA VAL A 124 3.68 29.37 3.33
C VAL A 124 3.27 28.56 4.56
N GLN A 125 2.33 29.05 5.36
CA GLN A 125 1.77 28.33 6.49
C GLN A 125 1.00 27.07 6.05
N LEU A 126 0.26 27.16 4.95
CA LEU A 126 -0.44 26.00 4.38
C LEU A 126 0.56 24.91 3.97
N ILE A 127 1.68 25.27 3.33
CA ILE A 127 2.75 24.31 3.00
C ILE A 127 3.29 23.67 4.30
N GLY A 128 3.53 24.45 5.34
CA GLY A 128 4.05 23.96 6.61
C GLY A 128 3.11 23.00 7.37
N VAL A 129 1.80 23.09 7.13
CA VAL A 129 0.80 22.20 7.77
C VAL A 129 0.24 21.16 6.83
N PHE A 130 0.63 21.15 5.56
CA PHE A 130 0.02 20.28 4.54
C PHE A 130 0.05 18.80 4.94
N LEU A 131 1.22 18.29 5.33
CA LEU A 131 1.37 16.89 5.74
C LEU A 131 0.57 16.58 7.01
N ILE A 132 0.46 17.54 7.93
CA ILE A 132 -0.34 17.40 9.14
C ILE A 132 -1.83 17.31 8.79
N ILE A 133 -2.32 18.18 7.90
CA ILE A 133 -3.70 18.14 7.42
C ILE A 133 -4.00 16.80 6.74
N LEU A 134 -3.07 16.32 5.91
CA LEU A 134 -3.21 15.05 5.21
C LEU A 134 -3.30 13.87 6.20
N GLN A 135 -2.45 13.83 7.22
CA GLN A 135 -2.48 12.83 8.28
C GLN A 135 -3.81 12.85 9.06
N TRP A 136 -4.30 14.03 9.45
CA TRP A 136 -5.57 14.14 10.16
C TRP A 136 -6.79 13.84 9.29
N ALA A 137 -6.77 14.22 8.00
CA ALA A 137 -7.82 13.85 7.06
C ALA A 137 -7.89 12.33 6.86
N TYR A 138 -6.74 11.69 6.73
CA TYR A 138 -6.65 10.24 6.64
C TYR A 138 -7.16 9.56 7.94
N TYR A 139 -6.74 10.06 9.09
CA TYR A 139 -7.21 9.56 10.38
C TYR A 139 -8.74 9.72 10.56
N ALA A 140 -9.31 10.83 10.12
CA ALA A 140 -10.75 11.04 10.18
C ALA A 140 -11.55 10.07 9.30
N LEU A 141 -10.93 9.55 8.23
CA LEU A 141 -11.55 8.58 7.32
C LEU A 141 -11.33 7.13 7.78
N TYR A 142 -10.14 6.81 8.27
CA TYR A 142 -9.69 5.42 8.48
C TYR A 142 -9.36 5.08 9.93
N HIS A 143 -9.35 6.06 10.85
CA HIS A 143 -8.97 5.91 12.26
C HIS A 143 -7.56 5.34 12.46
N SER A 144 -6.68 5.54 11.49
CA SER A 144 -5.27 5.15 11.51
C SER A 144 -4.39 6.25 10.90
N SER A 145 -3.08 6.18 11.14
CA SER A 145 -2.10 7.06 10.47
C SER A 145 -1.83 6.60 9.04
N ILE A 146 -1.34 7.49 8.18
CA ILE A 146 -0.82 7.10 6.88
C ILE A 146 0.47 6.31 7.10
N THR A 147 0.48 5.07 6.62
CA THR A 147 1.69 4.24 6.55
C THR A 147 2.30 4.33 5.16
N THR A 148 3.50 3.73 4.99
CA THR A 148 4.13 3.56 3.67
C THR A 148 3.18 2.90 2.67
N SER A 149 2.43 1.88 3.10
CA SER A 149 1.43 1.21 2.26
C SER A 149 0.26 2.12 1.89
N GLY A 150 -0.25 2.90 2.85
CA GLY A 150 -1.30 3.89 2.59
C GLY A 150 -0.83 5.01 1.65
N ALA A 151 0.41 5.46 1.79
CA ALA A 151 1.01 6.45 0.90
C ALA A 151 1.24 5.88 -0.51
N LEU A 152 1.67 4.61 -0.64
CA LEU A 152 1.76 3.91 -1.92
C LEU A 152 0.42 3.88 -2.64
N LEU A 153 -0.67 3.57 -1.95
CA LEU A 153 -2.00 3.60 -2.55
C LEU A 153 -2.33 4.97 -3.14
N ILE A 154 -1.99 6.06 -2.43
CA ILE A 154 -2.21 7.44 -2.94
C ILE A 154 -1.44 7.68 -4.26
N PHE A 155 -0.20 7.19 -4.37
CA PHE A 155 0.63 7.38 -5.57
C PHE A 155 0.28 6.41 -6.70
N GLN A 156 -0.24 5.23 -6.39
CA GLN A 156 -0.53 4.17 -7.36
C GLN A 156 -1.99 4.19 -7.87
N THR A 157 -2.89 4.90 -7.18
CA THR A 157 -4.29 5.01 -7.57
C THR A 157 -4.44 5.84 -8.85
N GLY A 158 -5.02 5.24 -9.89
CA GLY A 158 -5.29 5.90 -11.16
C GLY A 158 -6.45 6.92 -11.07
N PRO A 159 -6.61 7.80 -12.09
CA PRO A 159 -7.67 8.80 -12.10
C PRO A 159 -9.09 8.20 -12.00
N ALA A 160 -9.33 7.06 -12.64
CA ALA A 160 -10.63 6.37 -12.59
C ALA A 160 -10.94 5.86 -11.19
N GLU A 161 -9.99 5.19 -10.56
CA GLU A 161 -10.11 4.70 -9.18
C GLU A 161 -10.23 5.84 -8.18
N THR A 162 -9.49 6.93 -8.40
CA THR A 162 -9.62 8.16 -7.58
C THR A 162 -11.05 8.70 -7.65
N LEU A 163 -11.65 8.75 -8.85
CA LEU A 163 -13.02 9.22 -9.02
C LEU A 163 -14.01 8.27 -8.34
N GLU A 164 -13.87 6.96 -8.52
CA GLU A 164 -14.69 5.95 -7.85
C GLU A 164 -14.58 6.07 -6.32
N TYR A 165 -13.36 6.26 -5.82
CA TYR A 165 -13.13 6.47 -4.38
C TYR A 165 -13.85 7.71 -3.86
N PHE A 166 -13.76 8.86 -4.56
CA PHE A 166 -14.51 10.04 -4.17
C PHE A 166 -16.02 9.82 -4.22
N GLN A 167 -16.52 9.10 -5.19
CA GLN A 167 -17.95 8.73 -5.25
C GLN A 167 -18.36 7.88 -4.05
N SER A 168 -17.50 6.94 -3.62
CA SER A 168 -17.73 6.08 -2.46
C SER A 168 -17.82 6.82 -1.14
N LEU A 169 -17.06 7.91 -0.99
CA LEU A 169 -17.12 8.75 0.21
C LEU A 169 -18.50 9.41 0.41
N GLY A 170 -19.22 9.61 -0.69
CA GLY A 170 -20.50 10.28 -0.71
C GLY A 170 -20.39 11.80 -0.58
N VAL A 171 -21.37 12.49 -1.13
CA VAL A 171 -21.38 13.97 -1.24
C VAL A 171 -21.23 14.66 0.12
N THR A 172 -21.81 14.11 1.18
CA THR A 172 -21.76 14.69 2.53
C THR A 172 -20.34 14.75 3.09
N LYS A 173 -19.58 13.65 2.98
CA LYS A 173 -18.18 13.61 3.48
C LYS A 173 -17.29 14.55 2.66
N ILE A 174 -17.42 14.52 1.34
CA ILE A 174 -16.67 15.43 0.45
C ILE A 174 -16.96 16.89 0.78
N ALA A 175 -18.24 17.25 0.89
CA ALA A 175 -18.63 18.61 1.24
C ALA A 175 -18.07 19.03 2.62
N THR A 176 -18.06 18.13 3.60
CA THR A 176 -17.48 18.40 4.92
C THR A 176 -15.99 18.68 4.83
N ILE A 177 -15.24 17.87 4.06
CA ILE A 177 -13.78 18.07 3.86
C ILE A 177 -13.53 19.42 3.18
N VAL A 178 -14.23 19.72 2.08
CA VAL A 178 -14.06 20.97 1.32
C VAL A 178 -14.39 22.18 2.17
N VAL A 179 -15.51 22.15 2.90
CA VAL A 179 -15.92 23.26 3.79
C VAL A 179 -14.92 23.44 4.93
N SER A 180 -14.42 22.36 5.53
CA SER A 180 -13.43 22.43 6.60
C SER A 180 -12.10 23.02 6.11
N LEU A 181 -11.62 22.63 4.94
CA LEU A 181 -10.42 23.21 4.32
C LEU A 181 -10.62 24.69 3.97
N ALA A 182 -11.75 25.05 3.40
CA ALA A 182 -12.08 26.44 3.09
C ALA A 182 -12.16 27.30 4.36
N ALA A 183 -12.75 26.79 5.43
CA ALA A 183 -12.82 27.44 6.73
C ALA A 183 -11.42 27.64 7.33
N LEU A 184 -10.56 26.62 7.28
CA LEU A 184 -9.17 26.68 7.76
C LEU A 184 -8.38 27.75 6.98
N LEU A 185 -8.43 27.72 5.65
CA LEU A 185 -7.75 28.70 4.79
C LEU A 185 -8.23 30.12 5.07
N SER A 186 -9.56 30.28 5.20
CA SER A 186 -10.15 31.58 5.53
C SER A 186 -9.72 32.08 6.91
N ALA A 187 -9.70 31.18 7.89
CA ALA A 187 -9.25 31.52 9.24
C ALA A 187 -7.77 31.93 9.28
N LEU A 188 -6.88 31.19 8.62
CA LEU A 188 -5.48 31.53 8.50
C LEU A 188 -5.28 32.88 7.79
N PHE A 189 -5.96 33.09 6.66
CA PHE A 189 -5.90 34.36 5.95
C PHE A 189 -6.38 35.53 6.80
N LEU A 190 -7.52 35.38 7.49
CA LEU A 190 -8.06 36.43 8.36
C LEU A 190 -7.15 36.71 9.56
N LEU A 191 -6.55 35.72 10.17
CA LEU A 191 -5.56 35.87 11.24
C LEU A 191 -4.34 36.66 10.72
N ASN A 192 -3.83 36.28 9.57
CA ASN A 192 -2.70 37.00 8.94
C ASN A 192 -3.08 38.41 8.51
N TYR A 193 -4.30 38.64 8.02
CA TYR A 193 -4.76 39.94 7.54
C TYR A 193 -5.04 40.93 8.69
N ARG A 194 -5.54 40.45 9.84
CA ARG A 194 -5.86 41.31 10.99
C ARG A 194 -4.64 41.76 11.78
N GLN A 195 -3.46 41.28 11.45
CA GLN A 195 -2.24 41.59 12.17
C GLN A 195 -1.75 43.01 11.89
N ASP A 196 -1.26 43.69 12.92
CA ASP A 196 -0.69 45.02 12.79
C ASP A 196 0.65 45.00 12.05
N VAL A 197 0.87 46.00 11.19
CA VAL A 197 2.17 46.22 10.55
C VAL A 197 3.15 46.72 11.60
N LEU A 198 4.31 46.11 11.72
CA LEU A 198 5.34 46.53 12.68
C LEU A 198 5.87 47.93 12.30
N PRO A 199 5.93 48.86 13.25
CA PRO A 199 6.49 50.19 12.97
C PRO A 199 7.98 50.09 12.63
N ARG A 200 8.39 50.79 11.60
CA ARG A 200 9.80 50.93 11.18
C ARG A 200 10.54 51.88 12.11
N THR A 201 10.98 51.45 13.27
CA THR A 201 11.84 52.25 14.15
C THR A 201 13.31 52.11 13.75
N GLU A 202 14.09 53.21 13.80
CA GLU A 202 15.47 53.22 13.29
C GLU A 202 16.42 52.20 13.93
N THR A 203 16.29 51.97 15.22
CA THR A 203 17.12 51.03 15.98
C THR A 203 16.88 49.58 15.59
N TYR A 204 15.65 49.24 15.25
CA TYR A 204 15.27 47.89 14.84
C TYR A 204 15.48 47.65 13.32
N ARG A 205 15.56 48.71 12.53
CA ARG A 205 15.58 48.61 11.07
C ARG A 205 16.77 47.82 10.50
N LYS A 206 17.93 47.82 11.19
CA LYS A 206 19.13 47.10 10.74
C LYS A 206 19.29 45.74 11.41
N LEU A 207 18.92 45.58 12.65
CA LEU A 207 19.12 44.35 13.45
C LEU A 207 17.99 43.31 13.26
N ILE A 208 16.74 43.76 13.15
CA ILE A 208 15.59 42.88 12.99
C ILE A 208 15.73 41.94 11.79
N PRO A 209 16.05 42.41 10.56
CA PRO A 209 16.17 41.50 9.42
C PRO A 209 17.30 40.48 9.59
N ILE A 210 18.46 40.94 10.11
CA ILE A 210 19.61 40.06 10.32
C ILE A 210 19.32 38.97 11.31
N LEU A 211 18.72 39.32 12.46
CA LEU A 211 18.40 38.34 13.51
C LEU A 211 17.22 37.45 13.13
N SER A 212 16.21 37.98 12.40
CA SER A 212 15.11 37.16 11.89
C SER A 212 15.60 36.16 10.84
N VAL A 213 16.48 36.57 9.95
CA VAL A 213 17.13 35.68 8.99
C VAL A 213 17.97 34.63 9.72
N LEU A 214 18.72 35.03 10.75
CA LEU A 214 19.48 34.09 11.57
C LEU A 214 18.57 33.09 12.28
N PHE A 215 17.45 33.54 12.87
CA PHE A 215 16.46 32.68 13.54
C PHE A 215 15.66 31.79 12.57
N ILE A 216 15.67 32.10 11.28
CA ILE A 216 15.10 31.23 10.26
C ILE A 216 16.17 30.25 9.76
N ILE A 217 17.36 30.74 9.39
CA ILE A 217 18.40 29.92 8.77
C ILE A 217 18.99 28.91 9.74
N ALA A 218 19.33 29.31 10.97
CA ALA A 218 19.97 28.41 11.92
C ALA A 218 19.10 27.19 12.29
N PRO A 219 17.82 27.36 12.67
CA PRO A 219 16.93 26.19 12.86
C PRO A 219 16.73 25.37 11.59
N SER A 220 16.66 26.00 10.42
CA SER A 220 16.52 25.30 9.14
C SER A 220 17.75 24.45 8.82
N ILE A 221 18.96 24.96 9.06
CA ILE A 221 20.20 24.20 8.86
C ILE A 221 20.23 22.99 9.81
N VAL A 222 19.88 23.18 11.09
CA VAL A 222 19.85 22.08 12.05
C VAL A 222 18.78 21.06 11.67
N ALA A 223 17.58 21.52 11.31
CA ALA A 223 16.49 20.62 10.93
C ALA A 223 16.80 19.76 9.69
N LEU A 224 17.49 20.34 8.72
CA LEU A 224 17.85 19.66 7.46
C LEU A 224 19.20 18.93 7.58
N GLY A 225 20.19 19.52 8.26
CA GLY A 225 21.54 18.97 8.39
C GLY A 225 21.64 17.77 9.31
N GLU A 226 20.83 17.74 10.37
CA GLU A 226 20.77 16.64 11.33
C GLU A 226 19.67 15.60 10.99
N GLU A 227 19.14 15.66 9.77
CA GLU A 227 18.09 14.76 9.30
C GLU A 227 16.80 14.77 10.13
N ILE A 228 16.57 15.82 10.92
CA ILE A 228 15.44 15.90 11.85
C ILE A 228 14.10 15.91 11.11
N LEU A 229 13.99 16.70 10.04
CA LEU A 229 12.76 16.78 9.24
C LEU A 229 12.49 15.49 8.48
N PRO A 230 13.48 14.87 7.81
CA PRO A 230 13.31 13.56 7.17
C PRO A 230 12.90 12.45 8.14
N GLU A 231 13.38 12.48 9.38
CA GLU A 231 13.05 11.47 10.40
C GLU A 231 11.70 11.72 11.09
N SER A 232 11.08 12.89 10.89
CA SER A 232 9.73 13.16 11.40
C SER A 232 8.70 12.23 10.78
N PHE A 233 7.76 11.76 11.58
CA PHE A 233 6.78 10.74 11.15
C PHE A 233 6.06 11.07 9.83
N PRO A 234 5.49 12.28 9.62
CA PRO A 234 4.81 12.58 8.37
C PRO A 234 5.72 12.62 7.16
N VAL A 235 6.97 13.09 7.31
CA VAL A 235 7.92 13.19 6.18
C VAL A 235 8.52 11.84 5.86
N ARG A 236 8.96 11.10 6.88
CA ARG A 236 9.57 9.78 6.73
C ARG A 236 8.65 8.81 5.98
N THR A 237 7.36 8.80 6.29
CA THR A 237 6.39 7.97 5.58
C THR A 237 6.43 8.18 4.06
N PHE A 238 6.52 9.42 3.60
CA PHE A 238 6.60 9.72 2.17
C PHE A 238 7.99 9.46 1.57
N LEU A 239 9.06 9.65 2.34
CA LEU A 239 10.42 9.30 1.89
C LEU A 239 10.59 7.79 1.74
N ASP A 240 10.13 7.00 2.72
CA ASP A 240 10.15 5.53 2.65
C ASP A 240 9.35 5.03 1.45
N THR A 241 8.20 5.69 1.15
CA THR A 241 7.39 5.39 -0.04
C THR A 241 8.14 5.70 -1.33
N HIS A 242 8.80 6.85 -1.39
CA HIS A 242 9.62 7.24 -2.55
C HIS A 242 10.78 6.27 -2.79
N ASP A 243 11.50 5.90 -1.72
CA ASP A 243 12.59 4.93 -1.79
C ASP A 243 12.12 3.55 -2.25
N TYR A 244 10.93 3.13 -1.79
CA TYR A 244 10.31 1.91 -2.27
C TYR A 244 10.01 1.97 -3.78
N MET A 245 9.44 3.09 -4.25
CA MET A 245 9.15 3.29 -5.68
C MET A 245 10.44 3.29 -6.52
N GLN A 246 11.50 3.95 -6.05
CA GLN A 246 12.80 3.93 -6.73
C GLN A 246 13.39 2.52 -6.81
N ARG A 247 13.38 1.76 -5.69
CA ARG A 247 13.85 0.37 -5.70
C ARG A 247 13.03 -0.50 -6.66
N SER A 248 11.73 -0.25 -6.75
CA SER A 248 10.89 -0.96 -7.71
C SER A 248 11.29 -0.66 -9.16
N ALA A 249 11.62 0.58 -9.49
CA ALA A 249 12.09 0.96 -10.84
C ALA A 249 13.40 0.24 -11.23
N LEU A 250 14.30 -0.01 -10.27
CA LEU A 250 15.53 -0.80 -10.48
C LEU A 250 15.25 -2.25 -10.90
N TYR A 251 14.05 -2.76 -10.68
CA TYR A 251 13.66 -4.09 -11.16
C TYR A 251 13.76 -4.19 -12.68
N ALA A 252 13.21 -3.20 -13.39
CA ALA A 252 13.25 -3.16 -14.84
C ALA A 252 14.69 -2.98 -15.38
N GLU A 253 15.49 -2.13 -14.76
CA GLU A 253 16.88 -1.89 -15.17
C GLU A 253 17.76 -3.14 -15.04
N ASN A 254 17.53 -3.93 -14.00
CA ASN A 254 18.33 -5.14 -13.72
C ASN A 254 17.75 -6.40 -14.37
N HIS A 255 16.58 -6.33 -14.99
CA HIS A 255 15.85 -7.49 -15.47
C HIS A 255 16.64 -8.34 -16.45
N ASP A 256 17.20 -7.74 -17.51
CA ASP A 256 17.91 -8.49 -18.56
C ASP A 256 19.14 -9.22 -18.02
N SER A 257 19.88 -8.59 -17.11
CA SER A 257 21.04 -9.21 -16.45
C SER A 257 20.63 -10.39 -15.58
N LYS A 258 19.56 -10.23 -14.79
CA LYS A 258 19.02 -11.31 -13.94
C LYS A 258 18.51 -12.47 -14.78
N PHE A 259 17.74 -12.17 -15.83
CA PHE A 259 17.19 -13.18 -16.73
C PHE A 259 18.28 -13.94 -17.47
N ALA A 260 19.33 -13.27 -17.95
CA ALA A 260 20.47 -13.93 -18.60
C ALA A 260 21.17 -14.95 -17.67
N ASN A 261 21.32 -14.58 -16.40
CA ASN A 261 21.96 -15.41 -15.38
C ASN A 261 21.04 -16.51 -14.80
N LEU A 262 19.74 -16.49 -15.11
CA LEU A 262 18.79 -17.48 -14.65
C LEU A 262 19.11 -18.84 -15.28
N GLN A 263 19.51 -19.80 -14.43
CA GLN A 263 19.69 -21.18 -14.82
C GLN A 263 18.41 -21.96 -14.59
N ALA A 264 17.69 -22.28 -15.67
CA ALA A 264 16.62 -23.25 -15.59
C ALA A 264 17.19 -24.65 -15.85
N VAL A 265 16.96 -25.58 -14.95
CA VAL A 265 17.19 -26.99 -15.24
C VAL A 265 16.11 -27.41 -16.21
N GLN A 266 16.49 -27.73 -17.45
CA GLN A 266 15.55 -28.28 -18.42
C GLN A 266 15.19 -29.71 -17.99
N LEU A 267 13.94 -29.87 -17.58
CA LEU A 267 13.30 -31.18 -17.52
C LEU A 267 12.94 -31.63 -18.95
N ASN A 268 12.60 -32.91 -19.08
CA ASN A 268 12.05 -33.41 -20.34
C ASN A 268 10.83 -32.55 -20.73
N PRO A 269 10.81 -31.90 -21.90
CA PRO A 269 9.70 -31.05 -22.34
C PRO A 269 8.32 -31.73 -22.33
N ALA A 270 8.29 -33.08 -22.40
CA ALA A 270 7.06 -33.87 -22.31
C ALA A 270 6.40 -33.85 -20.92
N ASP A 271 7.19 -33.56 -19.87
CA ASP A 271 6.70 -33.53 -18.48
C ASP A 271 6.07 -32.17 -18.10
N TYR A 272 6.27 -31.15 -18.92
CA TYR A 272 5.66 -29.83 -18.70
C TYR A 272 4.20 -29.79 -19.15
N PRO A 273 3.34 -29.04 -18.46
CA PRO A 273 2.00 -28.74 -18.97
C PRO A 273 2.04 -27.99 -20.31
N ASN A 274 1.03 -28.18 -21.16
CA ASN A 274 0.92 -27.47 -22.44
C ASN A 274 0.52 -26.03 -22.22
N THR A 275 -0.65 -25.81 -21.63
CA THR A 275 -1.10 -24.47 -21.23
C THR A 275 -1.36 -24.43 -19.74
N VAL A 276 -0.78 -23.42 -19.10
CA VAL A 276 -1.01 -23.05 -17.71
C VAL A 276 -1.73 -21.72 -17.69
N VAL A 277 -2.85 -21.66 -16.99
CA VAL A 277 -3.61 -20.43 -16.75
C VAL A 277 -3.56 -20.09 -15.27
N VAL A 278 -3.07 -18.91 -14.93
CA VAL A 278 -3.08 -18.36 -13.59
C VAL A 278 -4.08 -17.22 -13.55
N VAL A 279 -5.10 -17.36 -12.73
CA VAL A 279 -6.10 -16.30 -12.54
C VAL A 279 -5.88 -15.68 -11.15
N ILE A 280 -5.53 -14.42 -11.14
CA ILE A 280 -5.37 -13.62 -9.92
C ILE A 280 -6.69 -12.89 -9.69
N GLY A 281 -7.41 -13.28 -8.65
CA GLY A 281 -8.60 -12.60 -8.18
C GLY A 281 -8.24 -11.41 -7.28
N GLU A 282 -9.22 -10.62 -6.95
CA GLU A 282 -9.06 -9.39 -6.15
C GLU A 282 -10.12 -9.34 -5.05
N SER A 283 -9.66 -9.15 -3.81
CA SER A 283 -10.50 -8.82 -2.65
C SER A 283 -11.54 -9.88 -2.26
N GLU A 284 -11.36 -11.15 -2.60
CA GLU A 284 -12.31 -12.21 -2.26
C GLU A 284 -11.94 -12.98 -0.99
N THR A 285 -12.93 -13.19 -0.13
CA THR A 285 -12.79 -13.91 1.15
C THR A 285 -13.50 -15.25 1.07
N ARG A 286 -12.76 -16.38 1.22
CA ARG A 286 -13.36 -17.71 1.12
C ARG A 286 -14.48 -18.00 2.14
N THR A 287 -14.49 -17.30 3.27
CA THR A 287 -15.54 -17.45 4.29
C THR A 287 -16.90 -16.88 3.87
N LEU A 288 -16.92 -16.05 2.82
CA LEU A 288 -18.10 -15.47 2.19
C LEU A 288 -18.35 -16.09 0.80
N MET A 289 -17.88 -17.31 0.56
CA MET A 289 -18.10 -18.06 -0.68
C MET A 289 -18.77 -19.40 -0.38
N ASN A 290 -19.89 -19.69 -1.03
CA ASN A 290 -20.67 -20.91 -0.78
C ASN A 290 -19.85 -22.20 -1.00
N ALA A 291 -18.91 -22.22 -1.95
CA ALA A 291 -18.04 -23.37 -2.19
C ALA A 291 -17.20 -23.74 -0.96
N TYR A 292 -16.83 -22.78 -0.10
CA TYR A 292 -16.06 -23.00 1.13
C TYR A 292 -16.92 -22.99 2.38
N ASN A 293 -18.00 -22.21 2.39
CA ASN A 293 -18.94 -22.07 3.49
C ASN A 293 -20.37 -22.40 3.00
N PRO A 294 -20.84 -23.63 3.16
CA PRO A 294 -22.15 -24.06 2.65
C PRO A 294 -23.34 -23.27 3.22
N ASP A 295 -23.18 -22.62 4.38
CA ASP A 295 -24.23 -21.83 5.02
C ASP A 295 -24.36 -20.42 4.42
N HIS A 296 -23.41 -20.00 3.57
CA HIS A 296 -23.45 -18.71 2.87
C HIS A 296 -24.38 -18.78 1.65
N VAL A 297 -24.85 -17.62 1.17
CA VAL A 297 -25.67 -17.53 -0.03
C VAL A 297 -25.00 -18.21 -1.24
N PRO A 298 -25.76 -18.79 -2.20
CA PRO A 298 -25.18 -19.59 -3.29
C PRO A 298 -24.51 -18.72 -4.36
N ASN A 299 -23.45 -18.01 -3.96
CA ASN A 299 -22.71 -17.06 -4.81
C ASN A 299 -21.56 -17.70 -5.61
N THR A 300 -21.32 -19.01 -5.47
CA THR A 300 -20.28 -19.74 -6.24
C THR A 300 -20.80 -21.06 -6.79
N PRO A 301 -21.85 -21.03 -7.66
CA PRO A 301 -22.48 -22.26 -8.16
C PRO A 301 -21.54 -23.14 -9.00
N TRP A 302 -20.68 -22.54 -9.85
CA TRP A 302 -19.73 -23.29 -10.65
C TRP A 302 -18.63 -23.93 -9.78
N LEU A 303 -17.97 -23.15 -8.92
CA LEU A 303 -16.92 -23.69 -8.06
C LEU A 303 -17.46 -24.75 -7.09
N THR A 304 -18.70 -24.60 -6.61
CA THR A 304 -19.38 -25.60 -5.77
C THR A 304 -19.57 -26.91 -6.55
N ALA A 305 -19.96 -26.86 -7.83
CA ALA A 305 -20.05 -28.03 -8.69
C ALA A 305 -18.68 -28.67 -8.94
N MET A 306 -17.65 -27.87 -9.18
CA MET A 306 -16.27 -28.34 -9.40
C MET A 306 -15.65 -29.03 -8.18
N LYS A 307 -16.17 -28.80 -6.98
CA LYS A 307 -15.74 -29.49 -5.78
C LYS A 307 -15.90 -31.02 -5.84
N ALA A 308 -16.85 -31.52 -6.65
CA ALA A 308 -17.06 -32.93 -6.90
C ALA A 308 -16.16 -33.50 -8.01
N ASN A 309 -15.50 -32.65 -8.80
CA ASN A 309 -14.63 -33.06 -9.89
C ASN A 309 -13.23 -33.42 -9.32
N PRO A 310 -12.72 -34.67 -9.54
CA PRO A 310 -11.44 -35.11 -9.00
C PRO A 310 -10.23 -34.37 -9.56
N ASP A 311 -10.38 -33.66 -10.66
CA ASP A 311 -9.36 -32.85 -11.29
C ASP A 311 -9.17 -31.49 -10.64
N PHE A 312 -10.14 -31.08 -9.79
CA PHE A 312 -10.07 -29.87 -8.99
C PHE A 312 -9.65 -30.16 -7.54
N THR A 313 -8.78 -29.30 -7.02
CA THR A 313 -8.39 -29.31 -5.62
C THR A 313 -8.59 -27.91 -5.04
N LEU A 314 -9.58 -27.77 -4.15
CA LEU A 314 -9.81 -26.53 -3.41
C LEU A 314 -8.97 -26.52 -2.13
N PHE A 315 -8.27 -25.43 -1.88
CA PHE A 315 -7.43 -25.25 -0.70
C PHE A 315 -8.20 -24.57 0.43
N THR A 316 -8.38 -25.27 1.54
CA THR A 316 -9.22 -24.80 2.66
C THR A 316 -8.48 -23.83 3.59
N ASN A 317 -7.15 -23.81 3.55
CA ASN A 317 -6.30 -23.02 4.44
C ASN A 317 -5.25 -22.17 3.72
N ALA A 318 -5.63 -21.59 2.58
CA ALA A 318 -4.83 -20.58 1.89
C ALA A 318 -5.02 -19.19 2.52
N TYR A 319 -3.92 -18.45 2.66
CA TYR A 319 -3.92 -17.13 3.25
C TYR A 319 -3.11 -16.15 2.41
N SER A 320 -3.57 -14.93 2.33
CA SER A 320 -2.76 -13.81 1.84
C SER A 320 -1.61 -13.52 2.79
N SER A 321 -0.47 -13.08 2.26
CA SER A 321 0.69 -12.70 3.07
C SER A 321 0.47 -11.38 3.84
N VAL A 322 -0.26 -10.46 3.23
CA VAL A 322 -0.72 -9.18 3.77
C VAL A 322 -2.10 -8.85 3.18
N TRP A 323 -2.63 -7.66 3.40
CA TRP A 323 -4.00 -7.29 3.03
C TRP A 323 -4.07 -6.18 1.94
N TYR A 324 -2.99 -6.02 1.14
CA TYR A 324 -2.94 -5.12 -0.03
C TYR A 324 -2.43 -5.84 -1.24
N THR A 325 -2.93 -5.49 -2.40
CA THR A 325 -2.63 -6.11 -3.68
C THR A 325 -1.13 -6.11 -3.99
N VAL A 326 -0.47 -4.95 -3.98
CA VAL A 326 0.91 -4.83 -4.44
C VAL A 326 1.89 -5.68 -3.64
N PRO A 327 2.00 -5.57 -2.30
CA PRO A 327 2.93 -6.40 -1.53
C PRO A 327 2.59 -7.91 -1.56
N VAL A 328 1.29 -8.25 -1.65
CA VAL A 328 0.90 -9.67 -1.81
C VAL A 328 1.41 -10.21 -3.13
N LEU A 329 1.18 -9.49 -4.21
CA LEU A 329 1.56 -9.95 -5.55
C LEU A 329 3.08 -9.89 -5.77
N GLU A 330 3.81 -8.98 -5.13
CA GLU A 330 5.27 -9.07 -5.07
C GLU A 330 5.72 -10.43 -4.51
N HIS A 331 5.12 -10.85 -3.39
CA HIS A 331 5.46 -12.13 -2.76
C HIS A 331 4.92 -13.34 -3.53
N ALA A 332 3.78 -13.22 -4.17
CA ALA A 332 3.17 -14.32 -4.91
C ALA A 332 3.80 -14.54 -6.29
N LEU A 333 4.30 -13.48 -6.91
CA LEU A 333 4.78 -13.50 -8.29
C LEU A 333 6.31 -13.47 -8.43
N THR A 334 7.03 -13.24 -7.33
CA THR A 334 8.50 -13.16 -7.34
C THR A 334 9.12 -13.98 -6.21
N GLU A 335 10.43 -14.08 -6.21
CA GLU A 335 11.19 -14.72 -5.13
C GLU A 335 11.19 -13.93 -3.82
N SER A 336 10.84 -12.63 -3.86
CA SER A 336 10.77 -11.78 -2.67
C SER A 336 9.72 -12.31 -1.68
N ASN A 337 10.09 -12.47 -0.41
CA ASN A 337 9.15 -12.87 0.63
C ASN A 337 9.72 -12.57 2.03
N PHE A 338 8.87 -12.68 3.05
CA PHE A 338 9.23 -12.42 4.44
C PHE A 338 10.28 -13.38 5.05
N TYR A 339 10.61 -14.47 4.38
CA TYR A 339 11.51 -15.49 4.93
C TYR A 339 12.94 -15.39 4.39
N ASN A 340 13.13 -14.79 3.21
CA ASN A 340 14.43 -14.71 2.56
C ASN A 340 15.02 -13.29 2.54
N ASN A 341 14.26 -12.27 2.93
CA ASN A 341 14.66 -10.86 2.90
C ASN A 341 15.23 -10.41 1.54
N LYS A 342 14.87 -11.10 0.44
CA LYS A 342 15.34 -10.76 -0.89
C LYS A 342 14.55 -9.54 -1.39
N PRO A 343 15.23 -8.45 -1.79
CA PRO A 343 14.54 -7.27 -2.30
C PRO A 343 13.80 -7.58 -3.62
N PHE A 344 12.71 -6.91 -3.87
CA PHE A 344 11.94 -7.06 -5.11
C PHE A 344 12.81 -6.82 -6.35
N ASN A 345 13.61 -5.75 -6.36
CA ASN A 345 14.49 -5.39 -7.49
C ASN A 345 15.58 -6.42 -7.80
N GLU A 346 15.89 -7.33 -6.89
CA GLU A 346 16.84 -8.44 -7.09
C GLU A 346 16.14 -9.78 -7.40
N SER A 347 14.83 -9.81 -7.31
CA SER A 347 14.04 -11.02 -7.43
C SER A 347 13.74 -11.37 -8.89
N ILE A 348 13.58 -12.66 -9.15
CA ILE A 348 13.10 -13.21 -10.42
C ILE A 348 11.60 -13.45 -10.31
N SER A 349 10.87 -13.17 -11.39
CA SER A 349 9.43 -13.38 -11.45
C SER A 349 9.08 -14.77 -11.97
N ILE A 350 7.84 -15.16 -11.70
CA ILE A 350 7.23 -16.35 -12.27
C ILE A 350 7.17 -16.31 -13.81
N ILE A 351 6.98 -15.11 -14.37
CA ILE A 351 6.98 -14.88 -15.83
C ILE A 351 8.37 -15.21 -16.39
N ASP A 352 9.44 -14.73 -15.74
CA ASP A 352 10.82 -15.02 -16.16
C ASP A 352 11.10 -16.51 -16.16
N MET A 353 10.63 -17.22 -15.14
CA MET A 353 10.81 -18.66 -15.05
C MET A 353 10.05 -19.40 -16.14
N ALA A 354 8.80 -19.01 -16.40
CA ALA A 354 8.01 -19.59 -17.47
C ALA A 354 8.68 -19.38 -18.84
N LYS A 355 9.17 -18.17 -19.12
CA LYS A 355 9.94 -17.87 -20.36
C LYS A 355 11.20 -18.72 -20.46
N LYS A 356 11.96 -18.86 -19.37
CA LYS A 356 13.19 -19.68 -19.36
C LYS A 356 12.90 -21.16 -19.57
N ALA A 357 11.71 -21.62 -19.16
CA ALA A 357 11.23 -22.97 -19.42
C ALA A 357 10.67 -23.17 -20.85
N GLY A 358 10.65 -22.14 -21.67
CA GLY A 358 10.22 -22.20 -23.07
C GLY A 358 8.73 -21.97 -23.30
N TYR A 359 8.02 -21.40 -22.34
CA TYR A 359 6.63 -20.97 -22.54
C TYR A 359 6.56 -19.64 -23.28
N LYS A 360 5.54 -19.49 -24.11
CA LYS A 360 5.03 -18.19 -24.53
C LYS A 360 4.23 -17.60 -23.39
N THR A 361 4.58 -16.41 -22.94
CA THR A 361 4.02 -15.79 -21.75
C THR A 361 3.07 -14.65 -22.09
N TYR A 362 1.93 -14.63 -21.42
CA TYR A 362 0.88 -13.63 -21.59
C TYR A 362 0.46 -13.07 -20.25
N TRP A 363 0.26 -11.76 -20.20
CA TRP A 363 -0.35 -11.07 -19.06
C TRP A 363 -1.51 -10.21 -19.55
N PHE A 364 -2.71 -10.53 -19.08
CA PHE A 364 -3.92 -9.78 -19.39
C PHE A 364 -4.55 -9.26 -18.09
N SER A 365 -4.76 -7.96 -17.98
CA SER A 365 -5.24 -7.34 -16.76
C SER A 365 -6.45 -6.45 -16.98
N ASN A 366 -7.43 -6.56 -16.09
CA ASN A 366 -8.52 -5.60 -15.95
C ASN A 366 -8.25 -4.56 -14.83
N GLN A 367 -7.15 -4.69 -14.13
CA GLN A 367 -6.66 -3.63 -13.26
C GLN A 367 -5.83 -2.65 -14.09
N GLY A 368 -6.01 -1.32 -13.88
CA GLY A 368 -5.37 -0.32 -14.73
C GLY A 368 -3.84 -0.41 -14.70
N SER A 369 -3.19 -0.15 -15.83
CA SER A 369 -1.80 0.24 -15.84
C SER A 369 -1.73 1.67 -15.30
N VAL A 370 -1.01 1.87 -14.20
CA VAL A 370 -0.88 3.22 -13.64
C VAL A 370 0.20 3.96 -14.42
N GLY A 371 -0.11 5.08 -15.03
CA GLY A 371 0.71 5.82 -15.97
C GLY A 371 2.06 6.24 -15.45
N VAL A 372 2.47 7.20 -14.83
CA VAL A 372 3.83 7.72 -14.62
C VAL A 372 4.67 6.93 -13.60
N ALA A 373 4.07 6.12 -12.73
CA ALA A 373 4.77 5.25 -11.79
C ALA A 373 4.28 3.81 -11.98
N ASP A 374 5.05 3.03 -12.72
CA ASP A 374 4.79 1.60 -12.85
C ASP A 374 4.78 0.94 -11.47
N THR A 375 3.70 0.24 -11.15
CA THR A 375 3.65 -0.56 -9.94
C THR A 375 4.60 -1.76 -10.09
N PRO A 376 5.11 -2.35 -9.00
CA PRO A 376 5.85 -3.60 -9.06
C PRO A 376 5.15 -4.68 -9.90
N ILE A 377 3.83 -4.72 -9.85
CA ILE A 377 3.04 -5.69 -10.60
C ILE A 377 3.06 -5.40 -12.11
N THR A 378 2.95 -4.13 -12.50
CA THR A 378 3.11 -3.70 -13.89
C THR A 378 4.52 -4.02 -14.41
N LEU A 379 5.56 -3.84 -13.59
CA LEU A 379 6.93 -4.20 -13.95
C LEU A 379 7.08 -5.71 -14.22
N VAL A 380 6.49 -6.57 -13.37
CA VAL A 380 6.44 -8.02 -13.61
C VAL A 380 5.64 -8.33 -14.86
N ALA A 381 4.46 -7.73 -15.03
CA ALA A 381 3.60 -7.92 -16.19
C ALA A 381 4.31 -7.60 -17.52
N ASN A 382 5.09 -6.52 -17.55
CA ASN A 382 5.85 -6.06 -18.71
C ASN A 382 7.00 -7.00 -19.10
N THR A 383 7.38 -7.95 -18.25
CA THR A 383 8.37 -8.99 -18.61
C THR A 383 7.73 -10.11 -19.45
N ALA A 384 6.40 -10.20 -19.55
CA ALA A 384 5.72 -11.17 -20.43
C ALA A 384 5.97 -10.86 -21.90
N ASP A 385 5.85 -11.88 -22.76
CA ASP A 385 5.97 -11.69 -24.22
C ASP A 385 4.82 -10.88 -24.81
N VAL A 386 3.66 -10.96 -24.17
CA VAL A 386 2.46 -10.17 -24.50
C VAL A 386 1.86 -9.70 -23.20
N SER A 387 1.78 -8.39 -23.00
CA SER A 387 1.11 -7.78 -21.87
C SER A 387 0.09 -6.76 -22.36
N GLU A 388 -1.16 -6.92 -21.94
CA GLU A 388 -2.27 -6.05 -22.37
C GLU A 388 -3.21 -5.77 -21.19
N TRP A 389 -3.76 -4.56 -21.20
CA TRP A 389 -4.74 -4.09 -20.21
C TRP A 389 -6.06 -3.77 -20.89
N VAL A 390 -7.14 -4.00 -20.17
CA VAL A 390 -8.46 -3.55 -20.63
C VAL A 390 -8.48 -2.03 -20.60
N ASP A 391 -8.85 -1.44 -21.74
CA ASP A 391 -8.95 0.02 -21.85
C ASP A 391 -10.13 0.50 -20.99
N ARG A 392 -9.85 1.37 -20.03
CA ARG A 392 -10.85 1.93 -19.14
C ARG A 392 -11.15 3.37 -19.53
N ASP A 393 -12.32 3.62 -20.06
CA ASP A 393 -12.85 4.98 -20.10
C ASP A 393 -13.16 5.42 -18.65
N LEU A 394 -12.81 6.67 -18.30
CA LEU A 394 -13.14 7.29 -17.02
C LEU A 394 -14.65 7.28 -16.69
N LYS A 395 -15.50 6.99 -17.65
CA LYS A 395 -16.97 7.01 -17.53
C LYS A 395 -17.61 5.64 -17.38
N GLU A 396 -16.92 4.56 -17.73
CA GLU A 396 -17.46 3.21 -17.70
C GLU A 396 -16.51 2.26 -16.95
N SER A 397 -17.02 1.59 -15.92
CA SER A 397 -16.28 0.51 -15.31
C SER A 397 -16.33 -0.72 -16.19
N THR A 398 -15.18 -1.29 -16.51
CA THR A 398 -15.10 -2.49 -17.31
C THR A 398 -15.13 -3.72 -16.42
N GLN A 399 -16.02 -4.67 -16.72
CA GLN A 399 -16.12 -5.93 -15.98
C GLN A 399 -15.12 -6.97 -16.50
N ASP A 400 -14.76 -7.94 -15.67
CA ASP A 400 -13.73 -8.96 -15.93
C ASP A 400 -14.01 -9.87 -17.12
N GLY A 401 -15.27 -9.99 -17.55
CA GLY A 401 -15.63 -10.69 -18.78
C GLY A 401 -14.95 -10.13 -20.04
N ALA A 402 -14.47 -8.88 -20.02
CA ALA A 402 -13.68 -8.30 -21.11
C ALA A 402 -12.38 -9.07 -21.37
N LEU A 403 -11.78 -9.70 -20.34
CA LEU A 403 -10.55 -10.48 -20.45
C LEU A 403 -10.70 -11.72 -21.36
N LEU A 404 -11.90 -12.24 -21.53
CA LEU A 404 -12.16 -13.37 -22.43
C LEU A 404 -11.78 -13.07 -23.90
N GLN A 405 -11.82 -11.80 -24.31
CA GLN A 405 -11.39 -11.41 -25.66
C GLN A 405 -9.86 -11.49 -25.82
N PHE A 406 -9.11 -11.20 -24.78
CA PHE A 406 -7.65 -11.35 -24.79
C PHE A 406 -7.24 -12.82 -24.78
N LEU A 407 -7.94 -13.65 -24.02
CA LEU A 407 -7.67 -15.09 -23.96
C LEU A 407 -7.81 -15.75 -25.34
N LYS A 408 -8.69 -15.24 -26.21
CA LYS A 408 -8.84 -15.70 -27.61
C LYS A 408 -7.62 -15.42 -28.50
N ARG A 409 -6.67 -14.60 -28.06
CA ARG A 409 -5.44 -14.27 -28.81
C ARG A 409 -4.27 -15.19 -28.49
N VAL A 410 -4.43 -16.06 -27.49
CA VAL A 410 -3.40 -17.04 -27.11
C VAL A 410 -3.28 -18.10 -28.21
N ASN A 411 -2.03 -18.36 -28.65
CA ASN A 411 -1.78 -19.32 -29.70
C ASN A 411 -1.87 -20.77 -29.17
N PRO A 412 -2.86 -21.59 -29.58
CA PRO A 412 -3.01 -22.94 -29.05
C PRO A 412 -1.94 -23.94 -29.51
N LYS A 413 -1.06 -23.56 -30.45
CA LYS A 413 0.02 -24.41 -30.94
C LYS A 413 1.32 -24.32 -30.14
N GLU A 414 1.37 -23.40 -29.20
CA GLU A 414 2.53 -23.16 -28.34
C GLU A 414 2.26 -23.68 -26.92
N LYS A 415 3.32 -23.84 -26.15
CA LYS A 415 3.20 -23.98 -24.70
C LYS A 415 2.95 -22.58 -24.12
N ASN A 416 1.86 -22.41 -23.42
CA ASN A 416 1.42 -21.11 -22.97
C ASN A 416 1.41 -21.00 -21.44
N PHE A 417 1.91 -19.88 -20.95
CA PHE A 417 1.74 -19.44 -19.57
C PHE A 417 0.97 -18.15 -19.57
N VAL A 418 -0.29 -18.20 -19.15
CA VAL A 418 -1.24 -17.09 -19.24
C VAL A 418 -1.60 -16.62 -17.84
N VAL A 419 -1.37 -15.35 -17.53
CA VAL A 419 -1.85 -14.69 -16.32
C VAL A 419 -3.04 -13.81 -16.67
N LEU A 420 -4.13 -13.98 -15.95
CA LEU A 420 -5.33 -13.15 -16.00
C LEU A 420 -5.50 -12.46 -14.66
N HIS A 421 -5.43 -11.13 -14.64
CA HIS A 421 -5.52 -10.33 -13.42
C HIS A 421 -6.87 -9.61 -13.39
N LEU A 422 -7.76 -10.07 -12.50
CA LEU A 422 -9.13 -9.62 -12.40
C LEU A 422 -9.23 -8.34 -11.58
N MET A 423 -10.30 -7.58 -11.77
CA MET A 423 -10.76 -6.55 -10.86
C MET A 423 -11.59 -7.14 -9.70
N GLY A 424 -12.17 -8.30 -9.89
CA GLY A 424 -12.86 -9.12 -8.88
C GLY A 424 -13.82 -8.35 -7.99
N SER A 425 -13.66 -8.51 -6.69
CA SER A 425 -14.46 -7.83 -5.66
C SER A 425 -13.79 -6.57 -5.10
N HIS A 426 -13.06 -5.80 -5.94
CA HIS A 426 -12.49 -4.52 -5.53
C HIS A 426 -13.58 -3.54 -5.06
N ILE A 427 -13.23 -2.64 -4.16
CA ILE A 427 -14.16 -1.64 -3.59
C ILE A 427 -15.02 -0.97 -4.67
N GLU A 428 -16.22 -0.53 -4.33
CA GLU A 428 -17.32 -0.15 -5.23
C GLU A 428 -17.88 -1.37 -5.97
N TYR A 429 -18.28 -2.35 -5.19
CA TYR A 429 -18.77 -3.65 -5.62
C TYR A 429 -19.81 -3.56 -6.74
N ARG A 430 -20.72 -2.57 -6.72
CA ARG A 430 -21.76 -2.37 -7.78
C ARG A 430 -21.20 -2.16 -9.17
N ASN A 431 -19.97 -1.67 -9.27
CA ASN A 431 -19.32 -1.44 -10.54
C ASN A 431 -18.61 -2.69 -11.08
N ARG A 432 -18.57 -3.79 -10.32
CA ARG A 432 -17.77 -4.98 -10.63
C ARG A 432 -18.54 -6.09 -11.34
N TYR A 433 -19.86 -5.98 -11.44
CA TYR A 433 -20.70 -6.97 -12.10
C TYR A 433 -21.76 -6.30 -12.99
N PRO A 434 -22.15 -6.94 -14.11
CA PRO A 434 -23.24 -6.46 -14.95
C PRO A 434 -24.59 -6.75 -14.27
N LYS A 435 -25.61 -6.00 -14.67
CA LYS A 435 -26.94 -6.00 -14.03
C LYS A 435 -27.58 -7.38 -13.93
N GLU A 436 -27.33 -8.26 -14.86
CA GLU A 436 -27.85 -9.64 -14.85
C GLU A 436 -27.31 -10.50 -13.68
N PHE A 437 -26.21 -10.10 -13.07
CA PHE A 437 -25.65 -10.73 -11.87
C PHE A 437 -26.08 -10.08 -10.56
N GLN A 438 -26.94 -9.08 -10.58
CA GLN A 438 -27.57 -8.51 -9.39
C GLN A 438 -28.66 -9.46 -8.88
N LYS A 439 -28.30 -10.41 -8.00
CA LYS A 439 -29.19 -11.49 -7.54
C LYS A 439 -29.50 -11.46 -6.06
N PHE A 440 -28.63 -10.88 -5.22
CA PHE A 440 -28.72 -10.98 -3.77
C PHE A 440 -29.22 -9.71 -3.09
N ASP A 441 -29.42 -8.61 -3.81
CA ASP A 441 -30.01 -7.41 -3.27
C ASP A 441 -31.50 -7.29 -3.67
N ASP A 442 -32.23 -6.54 -2.86
CA ASP A 442 -33.65 -6.21 -3.06
C ASP A 442 -33.87 -4.86 -3.76
N GLY A 443 -32.80 -4.32 -4.39
CA GLY A 443 -32.79 -3.00 -5.04
C GLY A 443 -32.38 -1.86 -4.11
N HIS A 444 -32.16 -2.11 -2.82
CA HIS A 444 -31.60 -1.16 -1.88
C HIS A 444 -30.06 -1.23 -1.82
N LEU A 445 -29.43 -0.15 -1.36
CA LEU A 445 -27.97 -0.13 -1.15
C LEU A 445 -27.60 -1.10 -0.01
N ASN A 446 -27.14 -2.28 -0.38
CA ASN A 446 -26.67 -3.31 0.56
C ASN A 446 -25.28 -3.77 0.13
N ARG A 447 -24.27 -3.30 0.83
CA ARG A 447 -22.87 -3.56 0.51
C ARG A 447 -22.49 -5.05 0.57
N ALA A 448 -23.07 -5.80 1.49
CA ALA A 448 -22.83 -7.26 1.60
C ALA A 448 -23.43 -8.00 0.41
N ALA A 449 -24.67 -7.65 0.02
CA ALA A 449 -25.32 -8.23 -1.15
C ALA A 449 -24.60 -7.84 -2.47
N ASP A 450 -24.13 -6.58 -2.58
CA ASP A 450 -23.31 -6.16 -3.71
C ASP A 450 -22.00 -6.95 -3.79
N PHE A 451 -21.36 -7.26 -2.65
CA PHE A 451 -20.19 -8.14 -2.59
C PHE A 451 -20.52 -9.56 -3.08
N ASP A 452 -21.61 -10.15 -2.62
CA ASP A 452 -22.04 -11.47 -3.07
C ASP A 452 -22.32 -11.53 -4.57
N ASN A 453 -22.84 -10.44 -5.16
CA ASN A 453 -23.03 -10.33 -6.61
C ASN A 453 -21.68 -10.27 -7.35
N THR A 454 -20.64 -9.62 -6.80
CA THR A 454 -19.29 -9.63 -7.41
C THR A 454 -18.71 -11.04 -7.41
N VAL A 455 -18.83 -11.76 -6.30
CA VAL A 455 -18.36 -13.15 -6.18
C VAL A 455 -19.07 -14.06 -7.16
N LEU A 456 -20.40 -13.91 -7.33
CA LEU A 456 -21.18 -14.67 -8.31
C LEU A 456 -20.70 -14.40 -9.75
N TYR A 457 -20.37 -13.14 -10.04
CA TYR A 457 -19.86 -12.79 -11.37
C TYR A 457 -18.45 -13.33 -11.60
N THR A 458 -17.57 -13.26 -10.61
CA THR A 458 -16.23 -13.86 -10.68
C THR A 458 -16.31 -15.37 -10.89
N ASP A 459 -17.19 -16.07 -10.19
CA ASP A 459 -17.43 -17.51 -10.36
C ASP A 459 -17.82 -17.85 -11.81
N TRP A 460 -18.71 -17.04 -12.42
CA TRP A 460 -19.07 -17.17 -13.82
C TRP A 460 -17.87 -16.87 -14.75
N VAL A 461 -17.11 -15.79 -14.52
CA VAL A 461 -15.92 -15.47 -15.34
C VAL A 461 -14.91 -16.62 -15.30
N LEU A 462 -14.66 -17.19 -14.11
CA LEU A 462 -13.78 -18.35 -13.93
C LEU A 462 -14.26 -19.55 -14.75
N SER A 463 -15.57 -19.82 -14.77
CA SER A 463 -16.15 -20.88 -15.60
C SER A 463 -15.89 -20.67 -17.08
N GLN A 464 -16.07 -19.44 -17.56
CA GLN A 464 -15.84 -19.10 -18.97
C GLN A 464 -14.37 -19.19 -19.38
N ILE A 465 -13.45 -18.75 -18.49
CA ILE A 465 -12.00 -18.90 -18.68
C ILE A 465 -11.65 -20.40 -18.76
N PHE A 466 -12.14 -21.19 -17.81
CA PHE A 466 -11.87 -22.63 -17.74
C PHE A 466 -12.36 -23.37 -18.98
N ASP A 467 -13.62 -23.16 -19.37
CA ASP A 467 -14.22 -23.83 -20.52
C ASP A 467 -13.48 -23.46 -21.81
N TYR A 468 -13.23 -22.17 -22.05
CA TYR A 468 -12.48 -21.73 -23.22
C TYR A 468 -11.06 -22.29 -23.28
N ALA A 469 -10.33 -22.24 -22.17
CA ALA A 469 -8.95 -22.72 -22.14
C ALA A 469 -8.86 -24.25 -22.33
N ARG A 470 -9.78 -24.99 -21.72
CA ARG A 470 -9.89 -26.44 -21.88
C ARG A 470 -10.19 -26.84 -23.33
N GLU A 471 -11.16 -26.17 -23.98
CA GLU A 471 -11.63 -26.51 -25.32
C GLU A 471 -10.68 -26.04 -26.42
N ASN A 472 -9.98 -24.91 -26.21
CA ASN A 472 -9.25 -24.23 -27.28
C ASN A 472 -7.75 -24.12 -27.08
N LEU A 473 -7.23 -24.25 -25.83
CA LEU A 473 -5.83 -23.96 -25.53
C LEU A 473 -5.04 -25.17 -24.97
N ASN A 474 -5.59 -26.37 -25.01
CA ASN A 474 -4.96 -27.55 -24.42
C ASN A 474 -4.59 -27.32 -22.93
N LEU A 475 -5.55 -26.87 -22.13
CA LEU A 475 -5.36 -26.55 -20.72
C LEU A 475 -4.90 -27.78 -19.93
N ASP A 476 -3.70 -27.76 -19.38
CA ASP A 476 -3.19 -28.80 -18.47
C ASP A 476 -3.28 -28.38 -16.99
N ALA A 477 -3.15 -27.09 -16.71
CA ALA A 477 -3.27 -26.59 -15.34
C ALA A 477 -3.95 -25.22 -15.30
N MET A 478 -4.85 -25.04 -14.32
CA MET A 478 -5.40 -23.73 -13.97
C MET A 478 -5.26 -23.51 -12.46
N VAL A 479 -4.75 -22.35 -12.09
CA VAL A 479 -4.65 -21.92 -10.69
C VAL A 479 -5.43 -20.64 -10.54
N TYR A 480 -6.27 -20.60 -9.52
CA TYR A 480 -6.95 -19.40 -9.09
C TYR A 480 -6.62 -19.11 -7.64
N PHE A 481 -6.36 -17.86 -7.32
CA PHE A 481 -6.29 -17.34 -5.96
C PHE A 481 -6.67 -15.87 -5.93
N SER A 482 -7.31 -15.42 -4.85
CA SER A 482 -7.45 -13.99 -4.60
C SER A 482 -6.19 -13.45 -3.94
N ASP A 483 -5.81 -12.25 -4.28
CA ASP A 483 -4.66 -11.58 -3.68
C ASP A 483 -4.85 -11.40 -2.16
N HIS A 484 -5.95 -10.82 -1.74
CA HIS A 484 -6.43 -10.73 -0.35
C HIS A 484 -7.96 -10.83 -0.32
N GLY A 485 -8.53 -10.77 0.86
CA GLY A 485 -9.98 -10.73 1.04
C GLY A 485 -10.50 -9.32 1.32
N SER A 486 -11.81 -9.22 1.41
CA SER A 486 -12.54 -8.03 1.85
C SER A 486 -13.57 -8.40 2.92
N ASP A 487 -13.88 -7.46 3.78
CA ASP A 487 -15.00 -7.54 4.71
C ASP A 487 -16.04 -6.48 4.32
N PRO A 488 -17.16 -6.85 3.68
CA PRO A 488 -18.15 -5.89 3.23
C PRO A 488 -18.84 -5.14 4.37
N ASP A 489 -18.81 -5.68 5.60
CA ASP A 489 -19.43 -5.08 6.78
C ASP A 489 -18.55 -3.98 7.40
N VAL A 490 -17.27 -3.95 7.04
CA VAL A 490 -16.28 -3.01 7.58
C VAL A 490 -15.68 -2.19 6.47
N ALA A 491 -15.59 -0.87 6.67
CA ALA A 491 -14.84 -0.03 5.73
C ALA A 491 -13.38 -0.49 5.66
N ARG A 492 -12.86 -0.66 4.44
CA ARG A 492 -11.47 -1.06 4.22
C ARG A 492 -10.54 -0.07 4.93
N GLN A 493 -9.77 -0.58 5.88
CA GLN A 493 -8.75 0.19 6.60
C GLN A 493 -7.39 -0.26 6.10
N PRO A 494 -6.55 0.64 5.58
CA PRO A 494 -5.23 0.25 5.09
C PRO A 494 -4.32 -0.40 6.12
N ASP A 495 -4.48 -0.07 7.39
CA ASP A 495 -3.56 -0.48 8.45
C ASP A 495 -4.15 -1.39 9.51
N SER A 496 -5.41 -1.76 9.39
CA SER A 496 -6.02 -2.76 10.28
C SER A 496 -6.87 -3.72 9.49
N ALA A 497 -6.35 -4.91 9.30
CA ALA A 497 -7.12 -5.97 8.68
C ALA A 497 -7.56 -6.97 9.73
N SER A 498 -8.84 -7.33 9.72
CA SER A 498 -9.30 -8.52 10.42
C SER A 498 -8.65 -9.75 9.78
N PHE A 499 -8.39 -10.79 10.56
CA PHE A 499 -7.89 -12.04 10.03
C PHE A 499 -8.81 -12.65 8.93
N LYS A 500 -10.04 -12.19 8.83
CA LYS A 500 -11.02 -12.54 7.79
C LYS A 500 -10.52 -12.16 6.39
N VAL A 501 -9.90 -10.97 6.23
CA VAL A 501 -9.41 -10.52 4.93
C VAL A 501 -8.12 -11.21 4.46
N LEU A 502 -7.47 -11.97 5.32
CA LEU A 502 -6.34 -12.80 4.92
C LEU A 502 -6.78 -14.18 4.41
N ARG A 503 -8.02 -14.61 4.64
CA ARG A 503 -8.55 -15.92 4.27
C ARG A 503 -9.01 -15.91 2.81
N ILE A 504 -8.11 -16.22 1.90
CA ILE A 504 -8.37 -16.18 0.46
C ILE A 504 -8.91 -17.51 -0.08
N PRO A 505 -9.77 -17.48 -1.13
CA PRO A 505 -10.07 -18.65 -1.92
C PRO A 505 -8.87 -19.05 -2.79
N MET A 506 -8.70 -20.34 -2.99
CA MET A 506 -7.72 -20.88 -3.90
C MET A 506 -8.14 -22.25 -4.41
N PHE A 507 -7.94 -22.51 -5.71
CA PHE A 507 -8.04 -23.85 -6.26
C PHE A 507 -6.96 -24.12 -7.31
N VAL A 508 -6.72 -25.40 -7.55
CA VAL A 508 -5.86 -25.89 -8.64
C VAL A 508 -6.66 -26.94 -9.41
N TYR A 509 -6.73 -26.76 -10.74
CA TYR A 509 -7.16 -27.76 -11.69
C TYR A 509 -5.96 -28.37 -12.39
N LEU A 510 -5.95 -29.68 -12.59
CA LEU A 510 -4.97 -30.43 -13.37
C LEU A 510 -5.69 -31.37 -14.33
N SER A 511 -5.37 -31.31 -15.60
CA SER A 511 -5.99 -32.20 -16.60
C SER A 511 -5.65 -33.66 -16.32
N GLU A 512 -6.55 -34.58 -16.68
CA GLU A 512 -6.32 -36.01 -16.55
C GLU A 512 -5.00 -36.44 -17.21
N GLY A 513 -4.73 -35.95 -18.42
CA GLY A 513 -3.49 -36.24 -19.12
C GLY A 513 -2.23 -35.76 -18.40
N TYR A 514 -2.28 -34.58 -17.76
CA TYR A 514 -1.19 -34.09 -16.95
C TYR A 514 -1.02 -34.92 -15.66
N GLN A 515 -2.11 -35.28 -15.00
CA GLN A 515 -2.10 -36.10 -13.79
C GLN A 515 -1.45 -37.47 -14.01
N GLN A 516 -1.75 -38.10 -15.16
CA GLN A 516 -1.15 -39.39 -15.53
C GLN A 516 0.36 -39.30 -15.73
N ARG A 517 0.86 -38.19 -16.31
CA ARG A 517 2.30 -37.96 -16.53
C ARG A 517 3.02 -37.54 -15.25
N ASN A 518 2.33 -36.93 -14.30
CA ASN A 518 2.92 -36.31 -13.09
C ASN A 518 2.21 -36.74 -11.77
N PRO A 519 2.12 -38.03 -11.45
CA PRO A 519 1.36 -38.53 -10.29
C PRO A 519 1.89 -38.00 -8.96
N ASP A 520 3.20 -37.79 -8.84
CA ASP A 520 3.81 -37.21 -7.62
C ASP A 520 3.32 -35.79 -7.35
N VAL A 521 3.17 -35.01 -8.42
CA VAL A 521 2.66 -33.66 -8.39
C VAL A 521 1.21 -33.65 -7.86
N VAL A 522 0.38 -34.50 -8.42
CA VAL A 522 -1.02 -34.65 -8.01
C VAL A 522 -1.15 -35.07 -6.54
N SER A 523 -0.36 -36.06 -6.14
CA SER A 523 -0.30 -36.54 -4.76
C SER A 523 0.06 -35.40 -3.79
N ALA A 524 1.06 -34.59 -4.15
CA ALA A 524 1.48 -33.46 -3.34
C ALA A 524 0.41 -32.35 -3.24
N VAL A 525 -0.31 -32.03 -4.33
CA VAL A 525 -1.43 -31.07 -4.32
C VAL A 525 -2.51 -31.54 -3.35
N LYS A 526 -2.97 -32.77 -3.56
CA LYS A 526 -4.05 -33.37 -2.75
C LYS A 526 -3.68 -33.49 -1.27
N ALA A 527 -2.42 -33.84 -0.96
CA ALA A 527 -1.94 -33.96 0.42
C ALA A 527 -1.80 -32.61 1.16
N ASN A 528 -1.71 -31.51 0.43
CA ASN A 528 -1.52 -30.17 1.01
C ASN A 528 -2.80 -29.31 1.01
N LYS A 529 -3.91 -29.75 0.42
CA LYS A 529 -5.12 -28.95 0.27
C LYS A 529 -5.67 -28.34 1.56
N ASP A 530 -5.49 -29.03 2.69
CA ASP A 530 -6.01 -28.61 3.99
C ASP A 530 -4.92 -28.01 4.90
N LYS A 531 -3.67 -27.92 4.43
CA LYS A 531 -2.57 -27.36 5.20
C LYS A 531 -2.55 -25.83 5.11
N PHE A 532 -2.17 -25.21 6.22
CA PHE A 532 -1.96 -23.77 6.28
C PHE A 532 -0.75 -23.36 5.42
N PHE A 533 -0.95 -22.39 4.55
CA PHE A 533 0.13 -21.73 3.82
C PHE A 533 -0.26 -20.29 3.44
N THR A 534 0.75 -19.48 3.19
CA THR A 534 0.59 -18.12 2.67
C THR A 534 1.03 -18.07 1.21
N MET A 535 0.43 -17.16 0.43
CA MET A 535 0.83 -16.86 -0.94
C MET A 535 2.19 -16.16 -0.95
N THR A 536 3.24 -16.93 -0.71
CA THR A 536 4.63 -16.49 -0.78
C THR A 536 5.42 -17.51 -1.56
N TRP A 537 6.08 -17.06 -2.59
CA TRP A 537 6.95 -17.93 -3.37
C TRP A 537 8.29 -18.10 -2.66
N ASN A 538 8.53 -19.27 -2.08
CA ASN A 538 9.77 -19.54 -1.36
C ASN A 538 10.78 -20.27 -2.26
N THR A 539 11.56 -19.51 -3.02
CA THR A 539 12.72 -20.03 -3.74
C THR A 539 13.95 -19.98 -2.85
N ASN A 540 14.12 -20.95 -1.96
CA ASN A 540 15.45 -21.22 -1.41
C ASN A 540 16.34 -21.83 -2.51
N LEU A 541 16.70 -21.04 -3.53
CA LEU A 541 17.70 -21.41 -4.55
C LEU A 541 19.11 -21.57 -3.98
N SER A 542 19.38 -20.98 -2.81
CA SER A 542 20.67 -21.14 -2.11
C SER A 542 20.85 -22.51 -1.44
N ALA A 543 19.80 -23.30 -1.30
CA ALA A 543 19.87 -24.66 -0.75
C ALA A 543 19.74 -25.74 -1.83
N ALA A 544 19.96 -25.41 -3.09
CA ALA A 544 20.06 -26.39 -4.19
C ALA A 544 21.38 -27.18 -4.16
N SER A 545 21.99 -27.33 -3.00
CA SER A 545 22.93 -28.42 -2.81
C SER A 545 22.12 -29.69 -2.60
N SER A 546 21.99 -30.45 -3.64
CA SER A 546 21.96 -31.90 -3.72
C SER A 546 20.66 -32.70 -3.76
N THR A 547 19.43 -32.18 -3.57
CA THR A 547 18.27 -33.11 -3.61
C THR A 547 16.96 -32.63 -4.21
N CYS A 548 16.84 -31.43 -4.68
CA CYS A 548 15.61 -30.96 -5.37
C CYS A 548 15.95 -30.32 -6.72
N SER A 549 16.31 -31.16 -7.69
CA SER A 549 16.65 -30.79 -9.07
C SER A 549 15.41 -30.78 -9.98
N ARG A 550 14.26 -30.26 -9.53
CA ARG A 550 13.07 -30.16 -10.38
C ARG A 550 12.69 -28.70 -10.58
N PRO A 551 12.81 -28.19 -11.81
CA PRO A 551 12.36 -26.85 -12.16
C PRO A 551 10.85 -26.85 -12.46
N ILE A 552 10.21 -25.72 -12.22
CA ILE A 552 8.79 -25.40 -12.50
C ILE A 552 7.87 -26.60 -12.25
N THR A 553 7.78 -26.99 -11.01
CA THR A 553 6.70 -27.85 -10.57
C THR A 553 5.63 -26.93 -9.99
N ILE A 554 4.42 -26.93 -10.56
CA ILE A 554 3.24 -26.30 -9.97
C ILE A 554 2.92 -27.06 -8.69
N LEU A 555 3.86 -27.14 -7.69
CA LEU A 555 3.57 -27.84 -6.44
C LEU A 555 4.69 -27.83 -5.41
N PRO A 556 4.35 -28.08 -4.14
CA PRO A 556 5.31 -28.06 -3.03
C PRO A 556 6.34 -29.18 -3.13
N CYS A 557 7.60 -28.81 -3.00
CA CYS A 557 8.67 -29.76 -2.75
C CYS A 557 8.72 -30.09 -1.24
N PRO A 558 8.58 -31.33 -0.79
CA PRO A 558 8.74 -31.66 0.61
C PRO A 558 10.22 -31.53 0.99
N SER A 559 10.56 -30.56 1.85
CA SER A 559 11.88 -30.52 2.45
C SER A 559 11.92 -31.44 3.68
N PRO A 560 12.91 -32.31 3.81
CA PRO A 560 13.08 -33.11 5.02
C PRO A 560 13.73 -32.24 6.11
N ARG A 561 12.92 -31.61 6.97
CA ARG A 561 13.41 -31.08 8.25
C ARG A 561 12.47 -31.48 9.39
N PRO A 562 13.01 -31.85 10.56
CA PRO A 562 12.23 -32.38 11.69
C PRO A 562 11.41 -31.35 12.46
N SER A 563 11.20 -30.15 11.96
CA SER A 563 10.54 -29.06 12.70
C SER A 563 9.11 -28.69 12.25
N GLY A 564 8.38 -29.61 11.60
CA GLY A 564 6.93 -29.47 11.42
C GLY A 564 6.40 -28.24 10.63
N ARG A 565 7.27 -27.40 10.04
CA ARG A 565 6.88 -26.27 9.19
C ARG A 565 7.04 -26.66 7.72
N TRP A 566 5.95 -26.83 7.04
CA TRP A 566 5.90 -27.11 5.61
C TRP A 566 5.86 -25.81 4.83
N ASN A 567 6.85 -25.61 3.97
CA ASN A 567 6.80 -24.57 2.96
C ASN A 567 6.13 -25.15 1.72
N ALA A 568 4.88 -24.75 1.46
CA ALA A 568 4.20 -25.09 0.22
C ALA A 568 4.77 -24.23 -0.90
N ARG A 569 5.39 -24.86 -1.90
CA ARG A 569 5.75 -24.21 -3.17
C ARG A 569 4.62 -24.51 -4.14
N ILE A 570 3.91 -23.48 -4.56
CA ILE A 570 2.93 -23.57 -5.63
C ILE A 570 3.61 -22.94 -6.86
N TRP A 571 4.45 -23.69 -7.51
CA TRP A 571 5.00 -23.51 -8.86
C TRP A 571 6.04 -24.59 -9.16
#